data_cc1b4989e2e6388cf114dcd4ebdad570
#
_entry.id   cc1b4989e2e6388cf114dcd4ebdad570
#
_cell.length_a   1.000
_cell.length_b   1.000
_cell.length_c   1.000
_cell.angle_alpha   90.00
_cell.angle_beta   90.00
_cell.angle_gamma   90.00
#
_symmetry.space_group_name_H-M   'P 1'
#
loop_
_entity.id
_entity.type
_entity.pdbx_description
1 polymer ?
#
loop_
_entity_poly.entity_id
_entity_poly.type
_entity_poly.pdbx_seq_one_letter_code
_entity_poly.pdbx_strand_id
1 'polypeptide(L)'
;MTIEKKSVSLASIQHLNLTQWLPVDITSNEIPLTFDKSQLAFTSTEYQALPATSACAEQLELVVFGDMTLDIFAGLLNECQLTLLSLQKINQRNNAISYRFSVQVEDIKLARDQLAKFNLAKQVESALLTNAPTLAQPGLLVMDMDSTTIKIECIDEIAALAGVGEEVAAVTELAMQGLLDFSESLHQRVAKLNKASEDILAQVAKNIPLMEGLETLVSELKKHQWRIAIASGGFTYFAEHLQKMLALDAAVANVLEIDNHHLTGKVVGPVIDAK
;
A
#
# COMPACT_ATOMS: atom_id res chain seq x y z
N MET A 1 -16.21 -40.24 -6.32
CA MET A 1 -16.45 -38.86 -5.85
C MET A 1 -16.62 -38.02 -7.09
N THR A 2 -17.83 -37.52 -7.34
CA THR A 2 -18.16 -36.80 -8.60
C THR A 2 -17.63 -35.40 -8.44
N ILE A 3 -16.75 -34.97 -9.33
CA ILE A 3 -16.20 -33.63 -9.37
C ILE A 3 -17.33 -32.71 -9.90
N GLU A 4 -17.91 -31.88 -9.06
CA GLU A 4 -18.85 -30.86 -9.52
C GLU A 4 -18.09 -29.72 -10.20
N LYS A 5 -18.24 -29.65 -11.52
CA LYS A 5 -17.76 -28.53 -12.33
C LYS A 5 -18.78 -27.39 -12.20
N LYS A 6 -18.43 -26.36 -11.48
CA LYS A 6 -19.26 -25.15 -11.33
C LYS A 6 -18.89 -24.14 -12.41
N SER A 7 -19.72 -24.02 -13.43
CA SER A 7 -19.53 -23.01 -14.49
C SER A 7 -20.59 -21.92 -14.36
N VAL A 8 -20.15 -20.68 -14.53
CA VAL A 8 -21.00 -19.52 -14.35
C VAL A 8 -20.75 -18.53 -15.48
N SER A 9 -21.78 -18.23 -16.28
CA SER A 9 -21.74 -17.24 -17.34
C SER A 9 -22.11 -15.85 -16.83
N LEU A 10 -21.35 -14.82 -17.20
CA LEU A 10 -21.63 -13.42 -16.82
C LEU A 10 -22.98 -12.91 -17.29
N ALA A 11 -23.53 -13.49 -18.38
CA ALA A 11 -24.88 -13.15 -18.86
C ALA A 11 -25.97 -13.44 -17.83
N SER A 12 -25.74 -14.38 -16.91
CA SER A 12 -26.70 -14.80 -15.88
C SER A 12 -26.51 -14.22 -14.51
N ILE A 13 -25.35 -13.51 -14.26
CA ILE A 13 -24.92 -13.15 -12.89
C ILE A 13 -24.13 -11.85 -12.81
N GLN A 14 -24.52 -10.84 -13.56
CA GLN A 14 -23.85 -9.53 -13.61
C GLN A 14 -23.59 -8.89 -12.23
N HIS A 15 -24.27 -9.31 -11.16
CA HIS A 15 -24.19 -8.72 -9.83
C HIS A 15 -23.70 -9.69 -8.75
N LEU A 16 -23.22 -10.89 -9.10
CA LEU A 16 -22.71 -11.83 -8.13
C LEU A 16 -21.31 -11.41 -7.69
N ASN A 17 -21.09 -11.30 -6.38
CA ASN A 17 -19.78 -10.98 -5.82
C ASN A 17 -18.88 -12.21 -5.76
N LEU A 18 -17.55 -11.98 -5.69
CA LEU A 18 -16.55 -13.04 -5.52
C LEU A 18 -16.86 -13.90 -4.29
N THR A 19 -17.25 -13.29 -3.17
CA THR A 19 -17.63 -14.00 -1.93
C THR A 19 -18.81 -14.96 -2.14
N GLN A 20 -19.75 -14.61 -2.99
CA GLN A 20 -20.93 -15.44 -3.26
C GLN A 20 -20.65 -16.59 -4.22
N TRP A 21 -19.65 -16.41 -5.08
CA TRP A 21 -19.29 -17.41 -6.09
C TRP A 21 -18.20 -18.38 -5.61
N LEU A 22 -17.20 -17.87 -4.90
CA LEU A 22 -16.09 -18.67 -4.41
C LEU A 22 -16.47 -19.42 -3.12
N PRO A 23 -15.96 -20.64 -2.91
CA PRO A 23 -16.21 -21.38 -1.67
C PRO A 23 -15.57 -20.67 -0.48
N VAL A 24 -16.30 -20.55 0.61
CA VAL A 24 -15.87 -19.83 1.84
C VAL A 24 -14.74 -20.52 2.58
N ASP A 25 -14.54 -21.82 2.38
CA ASP A 25 -13.55 -22.64 3.08
C ASP A 25 -12.49 -23.21 2.11
N ILE A 26 -11.39 -22.47 1.97
CA ILE A 26 -10.17 -22.99 1.32
C ILE A 26 -9.19 -23.35 2.42
N THR A 27 -9.32 -24.56 2.96
CA THR A 27 -8.52 -24.95 4.12
C THR A 27 -7.18 -25.59 3.75
N SER A 28 -6.93 -25.99 2.51
CA SER A 28 -5.69 -26.73 2.22
C SER A 28 -5.16 -26.78 0.78
N ASN A 29 -5.94 -26.46 -0.26
CA ASN A 29 -5.49 -26.62 -1.64
C ASN A 29 -5.93 -25.48 -2.54
N GLU A 30 -5.09 -25.14 -3.55
CA GLU A 30 -5.48 -24.24 -4.62
C GLU A 30 -6.69 -24.77 -5.37
N ILE A 31 -7.65 -23.88 -5.68
CA ILE A 31 -8.79 -24.23 -6.52
C ILE A 31 -8.49 -23.78 -7.95
N PRO A 32 -8.32 -24.69 -8.91
CA PRO A 32 -8.15 -24.34 -10.31
C PRO A 32 -9.33 -23.50 -10.80
N LEU A 33 -9.05 -22.34 -11.36
CA LEU A 33 -10.04 -21.43 -11.90
C LEU A 33 -9.63 -21.02 -13.31
N THR A 34 -10.59 -21.03 -14.21
CA THR A 34 -10.38 -20.51 -15.57
C THR A 34 -11.43 -19.46 -15.90
N PHE A 35 -11.03 -18.48 -16.69
CA PHE A 35 -11.90 -17.49 -17.26
C PHE A 35 -11.86 -17.58 -18.79
N ASP A 36 -12.97 -17.98 -19.39
CA ASP A 36 -13.14 -18.00 -20.84
C ASP A 36 -13.57 -16.62 -21.33
N LYS A 37 -12.65 -15.90 -21.95
CA LYS A 37 -12.88 -14.54 -22.47
C LYS A 37 -13.93 -14.52 -23.59
N SER A 38 -14.08 -15.61 -24.36
CA SER A 38 -15.01 -15.67 -25.49
C SER A 38 -16.44 -15.89 -25.03
N GLN A 39 -16.63 -16.65 -23.97
CA GLN A 39 -17.96 -16.97 -23.39
C GLN A 39 -18.28 -16.09 -22.17
N LEU A 40 -17.31 -15.26 -21.73
CA LEU A 40 -17.41 -14.51 -20.47
C LEU A 40 -17.86 -15.41 -19.31
N ALA A 41 -17.22 -16.56 -19.17
CA ALA A 41 -17.59 -17.58 -18.20
C ALA A 41 -16.44 -17.99 -17.31
N PHE A 42 -16.70 -18.07 -16.00
CA PHE A 42 -15.79 -18.64 -15.03
C PHE A 42 -16.09 -20.11 -14.81
N THR A 43 -15.05 -20.91 -14.68
CA THR A 43 -15.17 -22.33 -14.35
C THR A 43 -14.23 -22.65 -13.19
N SER A 44 -14.77 -23.31 -12.16
CA SER A 44 -13.97 -23.92 -11.10
C SER A 44 -14.01 -25.45 -11.26
N THR A 45 -12.86 -26.09 -11.10
CA THR A 45 -12.75 -27.55 -11.10
C THR A 45 -12.09 -28.02 -9.83
N GLU A 46 -12.72 -28.96 -9.10
CA GLU A 46 -12.02 -29.67 -8.05
C GLU A 46 -10.95 -30.56 -8.69
N TYR A 47 -9.70 -30.28 -8.38
CA TYR A 47 -8.53 -31.12 -8.68
C TYR A 47 -8.34 -31.54 -10.15
N GLN A 48 -7.71 -30.69 -10.93
CA GLN A 48 -6.83 -31.12 -12.03
C GLN A 48 -5.47 -30.45 -11.86
N ALA A 49 -4.38 -31.18 -12.19
CA ALA A 49 -3.07 -30.55 -12.28
C ALA A 49 -3.16 -29.34 -13.23
N LEU A 50 -2.62 -28.19 -12.80
CA LEU A 50 -2.55 -26.99 -13.63
C LEU A 50 -1.97 -27.38 -15.00
N PRO A 51 -2.54 -26.91 -16.12
CA PRO A 51 -1.95 -27.14 -17.42
C PRO A 51 -0.51 -26.68 -17.41
N ALA A 52 0.38 -27.45 -18.03
CA ALA A 52 1.77 -27.06 -18.19
C ALA A 52 1.82 -25.67 -18.82
N THR A 53 2.34 -24.71 -18.08
CA THR A 53 2.46 -23.31 -18.53
C THR A 53 3.32 -23.25 -19.80
N SER A 54 2.95 -22.42 -20.76
CA SER A 54 3.81 -22.14 -21.90
C SER A 54 5.14 -21.60 -21.36
N ALA A 55 6.24 -22.03 -21.91
CA ALA A 55 7.60 -21.74 -21.41
C ALA A 55 7.98 -20.24 -21.40
N CYS A 56 7.09 -19.35 -21.84
CA CYS A 56 7.34 -17.92 -21.99
C CYS A 56 6.53 -17.02 -21.06
N ALA A 57 5.53 -17.55 -20.33
CA ALA A 57 4.65 -16.70 -19.52
C ALA A 57 5.03 -16.78 -18.03
N GLU A 58 5.17 -15.61 -17.39
CA GLU A 58 5.51 -15.50 -15.97
C GLU A 58 4.26 -15.74 -15.10
N GLN A 59 4.36 -16.65 -14.13
CA GLN A 59 3.31 -16.91 -13.16
C GLN A 59 3.44 -15.95 -12.00
N LEU A 60 2.37 -15.23 -11.71
CA LEU A 60 2.30 -14.15 -10.72
C LEU A 60 1.16 -14.38 -9.74
N GLU A 61 1.21 -13.65 -8.65
CA GLU A 61 0.12 -13.57 -7.68
C GLU A 61 -0.66 -12.27 -7.89
N LEU A 62 -1.96 -12.39 -8.20
CA LEU A 62 -2.91 -11.29 -8.19
C LEU A 62 -3.60 -11.25 -6.84
N VAL A 63 -3.41 -10.16 -6.09
CA VAL A 63 -4.14 -9.90 -4.85
C VAL A 63 -5.25 -8.90 -5.13
N VAL A 64 -6.47 -9.22 -4.70
CA VAL A 64 -7.65 -8.36 -4.78
C VAL A 64 -8.10 -8.07 -3.36
N PHE A 65 -8.25 -6.79 -3.02
CA PHE A 65 -8.71 -6.33 -1.71
C PHE A 65 -10.18 -5.91 -1.79
N GLY A 66 -10.94 -6.28 -0.77
CA GLY A 66 -12.38 -6.06 -0.76
C GLY A 66 -13.14 -7.05 -1.65
N ASP A 67 -14.46 -7.01 -1.53
CA ASP A 67 -15.34 -7.83 -2.37
C ASP A 67 -15.68 -7.07 -3.66
N MET A 68 -15.59 -7.73 -4.79
CA MET A 68 -15.95 -7.16 -6.09
C MET A 68 -16.88 -8.08 -6.85
N THR A 69 -17.64 -7.51 -7.77
CA THR A 69 -18.55 -8.29 -8.62
C THR A 69 -17.77 -9.04 -9.70
N LEU A 70 -18.33 -10.15 -10.17
CA LEU A 70 -17.68 -10.99 -11.18
C LEU A 70 -17.47 -10.27 -12.51
N ASP A 71 -18.33 -9.33 -12.88
CA ASP A 71 -18.16 -8.50 -14.08
C ASP A 71 -16.97 -7.55 -13.95
N ILE A 72 -16.75 -6.93 -12.78
CA ILE A 72 -15.55 -6.11 -12.52
C ILE A 72 -14.31 -7.00 -12.56
N PHE A 73 -14.34 -8.17 -11.92
CA PHE A 73 -13.21 -9.11 -11.93
C PHE A 73 -12.89 -9.62 -13.35
N ALA A 74 -13.90 -9.93 -14.15
CA ALA A 74 -13.71 -10.29 -15.55
C ALA A 74 -13.12 -9.13 -16.38
N GLY A 75 -13.62 -7.91 -16.15
CA GLY A 75 -13.04 -6.70 -16.74
C GLY A 75 -11.55 -6.54 -16.39
N LEU A 76 -11.19 -6.73 -15.13
CA LEU A 76 -9.80 -6.68 -14.66
C LEU A 76 -8.93 -7.70 -15.40
N LEU A 77 -9.35 -8.97 -15.47
CA LEU A 77 -8.62 -10.01 -16.19
C LEU A 77 -8.43 -9.70 -17.67
N ASN A 78 -9.46 -9.13 -18.31
CA ASN A 78 -9.43 -8.79 -19.74
C ASN A 78 -8.56 -7.57 -20.03
N GLU A 79 -8.80 -6.46 -19.35
CA GLU A 79 -8.12 -5.21 -19.60
C GLU A 79 -6.63 -5.29 -19.24
N CYS A 80 -6.28 -6.01 -18.15
CA CYS A 80 -4.90 -6.23 -17.74
C CYS A 80 -4.23 -7.44 -18.44
N GLN A 81 -4.92 -8.09 -19.38
CA GLN A 81 -4.42 -9.24 -20.15
C GLN A 81 -3.96 -10.41 -19.26
N LEU A 82 -4.62 -10.62 -18.12
CA LEU A 82 -4.30 -11.69 -17.20
C LEU A 82 -4.99 -12.99 -17.58
N THR A 83 -4.26 -14.10 -17.49
CA THR A 83 -4.82 -15.45 -17.59
C THR A 83 -4.99 -16.01 -16.18
N LEU A 84 -6.22 -16.26 -15.75
CA LEU A 84 -6.53 -16.83 -14.44
C LEU A 84 -6.19 -18.31 -14.41
N LEU A 85 -5.46 -18.77 -13.39
CA LEU A 85 -5.05 -20.16 -13.21
C LEU A 85 -5.71 -20.81 -12.01
N SER A 86 -5.67 -20.17 -10.83
CA SER A 86 -6.23 -20.71 -9.61
C SER A 86 -6.57 -19.62 -8.59
N LEU A 87 -7.45 -19.98 -7.65
CA LEU A 87 -7.60 -19.28 -6.38
C LEU A 87 -6.71 -19.94 -5.35
N GLN A 88 -5.77 -19.20 -4.81
CA GLN A 88 -4.80 -19.71 -3.83
C GLN A 88 -5.29 -19.55 -2.41
N LYS A 89 -5.91 -18.40 -2.10
CA LYS A 89 -6.31 -18.09 -0.73
C LYS A 89 -7.40 -17.03 -0.66
N ILE A 90 -8.28 -17.16 0.34
CA ILE A 90 -9.17 -16.10 0.81
C ILE A 90 -8.72 -15.76 2.24
N ASN A 91 -8.45 -14.49 2.51
CA ASN A 91 -8.18 -14.00 3.85
C ASN A 91 -9.32 -13.11 4.30
N GLN A 92 -9.79 -13.34 5.51
CA GLN A 92 -10.79 -12.48 6.14
C GLN A 92 -10.27 -12.05 7.52
N ARG A 93 -10.08 -10.76 7.72
CA ARG A 93 -9.61 -10.17 8.99
C ARG A 93 -10.27 -8.81 9.20
N ASN A 94 -10.70 -8.54 10.42
CA ASN A 94 -11.25 -7.24 10.84
C ASN A 94 -12.34 -6.69 9.88
N ASN A 95 -13.25 -7.54 9.43
CA ASN A 95 -14.29 -7.24 8.44
C ASN A 95 -13.77 -6.88 7.03
N ALA A 96 -12.49 -7.01 6.77
CA ALA A 96 -11.91 -6.90 5.44
C ALA A 96 -11.65 -8.30 4.85
N ILE A 97 -11.86 -8.42 3.54
CA ILE A 97 -11.60 -9.64 2.78
C ILE A 97 -10.56 -9.36 1.70
N SER A 98 -9.71 -10.35 1.42
CA SER A 98 -8.82 -10.32 0.25
C SER A 98 -8.71 -11.69 -0.37
N TYR A 99 -8.52 -11.69 -1.69
CA TYR A 99 -8.37 -12.89 -2.51
C TYR A 99 -6.98 -12.91 -3.12
N ARG A 100 -6.37 -14.10 -3.17
CA ARG A 100 -5.10 -14.35 -3.85
C ARG A 100 -5.32 -15.33 -4.96
N PHE A 101 -5.04 -14.89 -6.19
CA PHE A 101 -5.14 -15.71 -7.39
C PHE A 101 -3.76 -15.94 -8.00
N SER A 102 -3.55 -17.14 -8.54
CA SER A 102 -2.44 -17.36 -9.46
C SER A 102 -2.89 -16.93 -10.86
N VAL A 103 -2.08 -16.11 -11.49
CA VAL A 103 -2.33 -15.62 -12.83
C VAL A 103 -1.06 -15.69 -13.68
N GLN A 104 -1.22 -15.66 -14.99
CA GLN A 104 -0.14 -15.64 -15.96
C GLN A 104 -0.25 -14.39 -16.83
N VAL A 105 0.90 -13.81 -17.16
CA VAL A 105 1.00 -12.62 -18.02
C VAL A 105 2.10 -12.81 -19.04
N GLU A 106 2.00 -12.10 -20.17
CA GLU A 106 3.04 -12.03 -21.18
C GLU A 106 3.99 -10.84 -20.94
N ASP A 107 3.44 -9.70 -20.50
CA ASP A 107 4.19 -8.48 -20.18
C ASP A 107 3.74 -7.93 -18.81
N ILE A 108 4.57 -8.15 -17.80
CA ILE A 108 4.28 -7.72 -16.43
C ILE A 108 4.22 -6.21 -16.27
N LYS A 109 5.04 -5.46 -17.00
CA LYS A 109 5.06 -4.00 -16.90
C LYS A 109 3.77 -3.41 -17.45
N LEU A 110 3.37 -3.86 -18.65
CA LEU A 110 2.11 -3.46 -19.25
C LEU A 110 0.92 -3.83 -18.37
N ALA A 111 0.90 -5.05 -17.83
CA ALA A 111 -0.18 -5.52 -16.96
C ALA A 111 -0.29 -4.66 -15.69
N ARG A 112 0.83 -4.28 -15.07
CA ARG A 112 0.84 -3.39 -13.89
C ARG A 112 0.35 -1.98 -14.21
N ASP A 113 0.75 -1.42 -15.35
CA ASP A 113 0.30 -0.10 -15.79
C ASP A 113 -1.21 -0.09 -16.08
N GLN A 114 -1.73 -1.15 -16.70
CA GLN A 114 -3.16 -1.33 -16.95
C GLN A 114 -3.93 -1.55 -15.64
N LEU A 115 -3.38 -2.34 -14.71
CA LEU A 115 -3.98 -2.59 -13.42
C LEU A 115 -4.13 -1.30 -12.58
N ALA A 116 -3.11 -0.45 -12.58
CA ALA A 116 -3.18 0.83 -11.89
C ALA A 116 -4.29 1.74 -12.45
N LYS A 117 -4.42 1.79 -13.78
CA LYS A 117 -5.49 2.56 -14.45
C LYS A 117 -6.87 1.97 -14.16
N PHE A 118 -6.99 0.63 -14.19
CA PHE A 118 -8.24 -0.07 -13.90
C PHE A 118 -8.68 0.18 -12.45
N ASN A 119 -7.77 0.02 -11.49
CA ASN A 119 -8.02 0.26 -10.07
C ASN A 119 -8.58 1.68 -9.84
N LEU A 120 -7.95 2.68 -10.43
CA LEU A 120 -8.39 4.07 -10.32
C LEU A 120 -9.78 4.28 -10.97
N ALA A 121 -10.00 3.74 -12.17
CA ALA A 121 -11.25 3.92 -12.92
C ALA A 121 -12.45 3.21 -12.26
N LYS A 122 -12.23 2.05 -11.64
CA LYS A 122 -13.27 1.22 -11.00
C LYS A 122 -13.36 1.40 -9.49
N GLN A 123 -12.47 2.19 -8.89
CA GLN A 123 -12.36 2.40 -7.44
C GLN A 123 -12.23 1.06 -6.68
N VAL A 124 -11.38 0.18 -7.19
CA VAL A 124 -11.03 -1.10 -6.57
C VAL A 124 -9.55 -1.13 -6.22
N GLU A 125 -9.18 -2.01 -5.30
CA GLU A 125 -7.79 -2.23 -4.93
C GLU A 125 -7.33 -3.62 -5.34
N SER A 126 -6.26 -3.67 -6.12
CA SER A 126 -5.60 -4.92 -6.48
C SER A 126 -4.11 -4.70 -6.76
N ALA A 127 -3.32 -5.77 -6.63
CA ALA A 127 -1.89 -5.73 -6.87
C ALA A 127 -1.42 -7.00 -7.58
N LEU A 128 -0.46 -6.84 -8.50
CA LEU A 128 0.20 -7.95 -9.20
C LEU A 128 1.61 -8.11 -8.63
N LEU A 129 1.85 -9.21 -7.91
CA LEU A 129 3.04 -9.45 -7.12
C LEU A 129 3.93 -10.54 -7.73
N THR A 130 5.25 -10.31 -7.66
CA THR A 130 6.29 -11.28 -7.91
C THR A 130 7.06 -11.51 -6.61
N ASN A 131 7.27 -12.77 -6.23
CA ASN A 131 8.07 -13.11 -5.04
C ASN A 131 7.67 -12.30 -3.80
N ALA A 132 6.37 -12.21 -3.52
CA ALA A 132 5.87 -11.47 -2.38
C ALA A 132 6.49 -11.98 -1.07
N PRO A 133 6.94 -11.09 -0.18
CA PRO A 133 7.42 -11.49 1.12
C PRO A 133 6.29 -12.18 1.90
N THR A 134 6.64 -13.18 2.69
CA THR A 134 5.68 -13.93 3.50
C THR A 134 5.99 -13.79 4.99
N LEU A 135 4.99 -13.93 5.84
CA LEU A 135 5.18 -13.95 7.30
C LEU A 135 5.86 -15.24 7.80
N ALA A 136 6.12 -16.20 6.91
CA ALA A 136 6.83 -17.44 7.27
C ALA A 136 8.34 -17.23 7.51
N GLN A 137 8.87 -16.10 7.06
CA GLN A 137 10.28 -15.73 7.24
C GLN A 137 10.39 -14.33 7.83
N PRO A 138 11.40 -14.06 8.67
CA PRO A 138 11.69 -12.71 9.12
C PRO A 138 11.96 -11.77 7.94
N GLY A 139 11.53 -10.53 8.06
CA GLY A 139 11.70 -9.51 7.04
C GLY A 139 11.93 -8.13 7.63
N LEU A 140 12.01 -7.14 6.76
CA LEU A 140 12.10 -5.73 7.10
C LEU A 140 10.96 -4.97 6.42
N LEU A 141 10.17 -4.24 7.23
CA LEU A 141 9.25 -3.22 6.74
C LEU A 141 9.88 -1.85 6.99
N VAL A 142 10.06 -1.08 5.92
CA VAL A 142 10.42 0.34 6.00
C VAL A 142 9.22 1.15 5.57
N MET A 143 8.76 2.07 6.40
CA MET A 143 7.60 2.92 6.15
C MET A 143 8.05 4.37 6.02
N ASP A 144 7.40 5.10 5.15
CA ASP A 144 7.39 6.55 5.22
C ASP A 144 6.52 7.02 6.39
N MET A 145 6.64 8.29 6.80
CA MET A 145 5.96 8.85 7.96
C MET A 145 4.71 9.64 7.56
N ASP A 146 4.93 10.82 6.99
CA ASP A 146 3.88 11.78 6.71
C ASP A 146 2.91 11.24 5.67
N SER A 147 1.60 11.41 5.87
CA SER A 147 0.53 10.89 5.01
C SER A 147 0.58 9.36 4.72
N THR A 148 1.48 8.62 5.39
CA THR A 148 1.68 7.17 5.21
C THR A 148 1.52 6.40 6.52
N THR A 149 2.35 6.68 7.52
CA THR A 149 2.25 6.11 8.88
C THR A 149 1.28 6.92 9.73
N ILE A 150 1.24 8.22 9.51
CA ILE A 150 0.34 9.18 10.14
C ILE A 150 -0.53 9.89 9.09
N LYS A 151 -1.67 10.46 9.54
CA LYS A 151 -2.66 11.10 8.64
C LYS A 151 -2.38 12.56 8.32
N ILE A 152 -1.26 13.10 8.78
CA ILE A 152 -0.90 14.52 8.66
C ILE A 152 0.46 14.70 8.00
N GLU A 153 0.72 15.92 7.55
CA GLU A 153 2.04 16.44 7.18
C GLU A 153 2.57 17.25 8.36
N CYS A 154 3.61 16.74 9.06
CA CYS A 154 4.12 17.40 10.27
C CYS A 154 4.56 18.84 10.04
N ILE A 155 5.16 19.15 8.87
CA ILE A 155 5.62 20.50 8.57
C ILE A 155 4.47 21.50 8.45
N ASP A 156 3.32 21.07 7.93
CA ASP A 156 2.14 21.91 7.78
C ASP A 156 1.51 22.21 9.14
N GLU A 157 1.44 21.21 10.04
CA GLU A 157 0.96 21.42 11.41
C GLU A 157 1.88 22.35 12.20
N ILE A 158 3.20 22.20 12.07
CA ILE A 158 4.17 23.12 12.70
C ILE A 158 3.95 24.53 12.16
N ALA A 159 3.82 24.69 10.85
CA ALA A 159 3.65 25.99 10.19
C ALA A 159 2.33 26.67 10.61
N ALA A 160 1.26 25.91 10.71
CA ALA A 160 -0.03 26.42 11.19
C ALA A 160 0.07 26.97 12.63
N LEU A 161 0.71 26.21 13.54
CA LEU A 161 0.92 26.66 14.92
C LEU A 161 1.92 27.81 15.04
N ALA A 162 2.89 27.90 14.12
CA ALA A 162 3.84 29.02 14.04
C ALA A 162 3.25 30.26 13.37
N GLY A 163 2.04 30.20 12.80
CA GLY A 163 1.37 31.30 12.10
C GLY A 163 1.94 31.61 10.71
N VAL A 164 2.64 30.65 10.09
CA VAL A 164 3.28 30.77 8.76
C VAL A 164 2.75 29.73 7.76
N GLY A 165 1.56 29.18 8.01
CA GLY A 165 0.97 28.12 7.20
C GLY A 165 0.81 28.49 5.73
N GLU A 166 0.32 29.70 5.42
CA GLU A 166 0.15 30.18 4.04
C GLU A 166 1.49 30.27 3.28
N GLU A 167 2.55 30.69 3.98
CA GLU A 167 3.89 30.83 3.38
C GLU A 167 4.49 29.46 3.05
N VAL A 168 4.29 28.47 3.93
CA VAL A 168 4.75 27.09 3.71
C VAL A 168 3.94 26.43 2.60
N ALA A 169 2.62 26.59 2.59
CA ALA A 169 1.75 26.08 1.52
C ALA A 169 2.15 26.61 0.13
N ALA A 170 2.50 27.89 0.03
CA ALA A 170 2.97 28.48 -1.23
C ALA A 170 4.25 27.82 -1.77
N VAL A 171 5.19 27.44 -0.89
CA VAL A 171 6.40 26.69 -1.30
C VAL A 171 6.05 25.25 -1.71
N THR A 172 5.13 24.61 -0.99
CA THR A 172 4.64 23.27 -1.33
C THR A 172 4.01 23.25 -2.73
N GLU A 173 3.21 24.27 -3.07
CA GLU A 173 2.60 24.42 -4.39
C GLU A 173 3.66 24.50 -5.51
N LEU A 174 4.74 25.28 -5.30
CA LEU A 174 5.86 25.35 -6.27
C LEU A 174 6.54 24.00 -6.48
N ALA A 175 6.73 23.25 -5.40
CA ALA A 175 7.30 21.91 -5.48
C ALA A 175 6.38 20.93 -6.24
N MET A 176 5.06 20.98 -6.00
CA MET A 176 4.09 20.15 -6.71
C MET A 176 4.00 20.47 -8.20
N GLN A 177 4.28 21.71 -8.58
CA GLN A 177 4.41 22.14 -9.98
C GLN A 177 5.75 21.72 -10.63
N GLY A 178 6.65 21.09 -9.86
CA GLY A 178 7.97 20.66 -10.34
C GLY A 178 8.98 21.81 -10.52
N LEU A 179 8.72 22.97 -9.92
CA LEU A 179 9.60 24.14 -9.96
C LEU A 179 10.72 24.11 -8.91
N LEU A 180 10.58 23.27 -7.90
CA LEU A 180 11.55 23.04 -6.84
C LEU A 180 11.80 21.53 -6.71
N ASP A 181 13.04 21.14 -6.47
CA ASP A 181 13.33 19.78 -6.03
C ASP A 181 12.97 19.59 -4.54
N PHE A 182 13.03 18.33 -4.06
CA PHE A 182 12.67 18.03 -2.67
C PHE A 182 13.53 18.80 -1.66
N SER A 183 14.84 18.81 -1.86
CA SER A 183 15.79 19.47 -0.94
C SER A 183 15.57 20.98 -0.92
N GLU A 184 15.41 21.59 -2.08
CA GLU A 184 15.13 23.03 -2.19
C GLU A 184 13.81 23.39 -1.49
N SER A 185 12.77 22.62 -1.73
CA SER A 185 11.45 22.80 -1.11
C SER A 185 11.53 22.64 0.41
N LEU A 186 12.22 21.59 0.90
CA LEU A 186 12.40 21.37 2.34
C LEU A 186 13.09 22.56 3.00
N HIS A 187 14.24 23.03 2.45
CA HIS A 187 14.97 24.15 3.01
C HIS A 187 14.13 25.43 3.03
N GLN A 188 13.39 25.73 1.96
CA GLN A 188 12.55 26.92 1.89
C GLN A 188 11.39 26.87 2.88
N ARG A 189 10.73 25.71 3.04
CA ARG A 189 9.64 25.52 4.03
C ARG A 189 10.17 25.62 5.46
N VAL A 190 11.30 24.97 5.77
CA VAL A 190 11.91 25.03 7.10
C VAL A 190 12.39 26.45 7.43
N ALA A 191 12.91 27.20 6.46
CA ALA A 191 13.32 28.59 6.69
C ALA A 191 12.16 29.48 7.17
N LYS A 192 10.90 29.19 6.79
CA LYS A 192 9.70 29.90 7.27
C LYS A 192 9.44 29.67 8.75
N LEU A 193 9.90 28.55 9.31
CA LEU A 193 9.75 28.22 10.73
C LEU A 193 10.75 28.94 11.65
N ASN A 194 11.63 29.80 11.11
CA ASN A 194 12.63 30.50 11.88
C ASN A 194 12.02 31.31 13.05
N LYS A 195 12.58 31.14 14.24
CA LYS A 195 12.13 31.72 15.52
C LYS A 195 10.85 31.13 16.11
N ALA A 196 10.25 30.11 15.51
CA ALA A 196 9.16 29.39 16.14
C ALA A 196 9.66 28.68 17.41
N SER A 197 8.83 28.65 18.47
CA SER A 197 9.18 27.94 19.70
C SER A 197 9.27 26.42 19.45
N GLU A 198 10.27 25.75 20.04
CA GLU A 198 10.36 24.29 19.98
C GLU A 198 9.18 23.57 20.63
N ASP A 199 8.45 24.25 21.54
CA ASP A 199 7.25 23.69 22.18
C ASP A 199 6.15 23.30 21.20
N ILE A 200 6.15 23.88 20.00
CA ILE A 200 5.22 23.53 18.92
C ILE A 200 5.40 22.07 18.51
N LEU A 201 6.62 21.57 18.49
CA LEU A 201 6.92 20.18 18.15
C LEU A 201 6.22 19.21 19.11
N ALA A 202 6.26 19.52 20.41
CA ALA A 202 5.57 18.72 21.42
C ALA A 202 4.04 18.81 21.29
N GLN A 203 3.51 19.97 20.88
CA GLN A 203 2.08 20.14 20.65
C GLN A 203 1.58 19.29 19.48
N VAL A 204 2.31 19.27 18.36
CA VAL A 204 1.99 18.42 17.20
C VAL A 204 2.12 16.94 17.60
N ALA A 205 3.22 16.54 18.26
CA ALA A 205 3.48 15.15 18.63
C ALA A 205 2.41 14.55 19.57
N LYS A 206 1.82 15.38 20.43
CA LYS A 206 0.83 14.93 21.44
C LYS A 206 -0.41 14.26 20.84
N ASN A 207 -0.81 14.64 19.64
CA ASN A 207 -2.07 14.21 19.05
C ASN A 207 -1.87 13.70 17.60
N ILE A 208 -0.73 13.08 17.29
CA ILE A 208 -0.48 12.53 15.95
C ILE A 208 -1.50 11.43 15.64
N PRO A 209 -2.35 11.60 14.62
CA PRO A 209 -3.32 10.60 14.23
C PRO A 209 -2.64 9.51 13.40
N LEU A 210 -2.59 8.28 13.92
CA LEU A 210 -2.06 7.13 13.19
C LEU A 210 -2.98 6.72 12.04
N MET A 211 -2.40 6.16 10.97
CA MET A 211 -3.18 5.47 9.93
C MET A 211 -3.90 4.26 10.52
N GLU A 212 -5.09 4.02 9.99
CA GLU A 212 -5.92 2.90 10.43
C GLU A 212 -5.24 1.56 10.16
N GLY A 213 -5.28 0.68 11.17
CA GLY A 213 -4.66 -0.65 11.07
C GLY A 213 -3.16 -0.69 11.34
N LEU A 214 -2.47 0.44 11.49
CA LEU A 214 -1.01 0.49 11.70
C LEU A 214 -0.57 -0.29 12.94
N GLU A 215 -1.21 -0.09 14.08
CA GLU A 215 -0.86 -0.79 15.32
C GLU A 215 -1.04 -2.31 15.18
N THR A 216 -2.10 -2.73 14.49
CA THR A 216 -2.34 -4.14 14.17
C THR A 216 -1.25 -4.69 13.27
N LEU A 217 -0.87 -3.96 12.22
CA LEU A 217 0.21 -4.34 11.30
C LEU A 217 1.54 -4.51 12.05
N VAL A 218 1.93 -3.50 12.82
CA VAL A 218 3.17 -3.52 13.62
C VAL A 218 3.17 -4.70 14.60
N SER A 219 2.07 -4.91 15.34
CA SER A 219 1.94 -6.03 16.27
C SER A 219 2.07 -7.38 15.58
N GLU A 220 1.41 -7.55 14.43
CA GLU A 220 1.46 -8.82 13.68
C GLU A 220 2.85 -9.11 13.12
N LEU A 221 3.49 -8.12 12.51
CA LEU A 221 4.85 -8.26 11.98
C LEU A 221 5.87 -8.61 13.06
N LYS A 222 5.77 -8.01 14.24
CA LYS A 222 6.65 -8.33 15.39
C LYS A 222 6.50 -9.77 15.86
N LYS A 223 5.27 -10.33 15.88
CA LYS A 223 5.05 -11.76 16.21
C LYS A 223 5.80 -12.67 15.24
N HIS A 224 5.98 -12.24 14.01
CA HIS A 224 6.70 -12.94 12.96
C HIS A 224 8.19 -12.55 12.85
N GLN A 225 8.73 -11.90 13.89
CA GLN A 225 10.15 -11.50 13.98
C GLN A 225 10.60 -10.53 12.87
N TRP A 226 9.69 -9.76 12.29
CA TRP A 226 10.03 -8.70 11.36
C TRP A 226 10.64 -7.52 12.09
N ARG A 227 11.59 -6.85 11.43
CA ARG A 227 12.09 -5.54 11.81
C ARG A 227 11.26 -4.46 11.14
N ILE A 228 11.05 -3.37 11.86
CA ILE A 228 10.18 -2.28 11.37
C ILE A 228 10.90 -0.97 11.61
N ALA A 229 11.01 -0.17 10.54
CA ALA A 229 11.66 1.13 10.57
C ALA A 229 10.81 2.21 9.89
N ILE A 230 11.04 3.46 10.27
CA ILE A 230 10.58 4.65 9.55
C ILE A 230 11.79 5.27 8.84
N ALA A 231 11.63 5.60 7.55
CA ALA A 231 12.53 6.42 6.78
C ALA A 231 11.72 7.53 6.12
N SER A 232 11.96 8.79 6.49
CA SER A 232 11.08 9.90 6.13
C SER A 232 11.85 11.15 5.70
N GLY A 233 11.30 11.86 4.74
CA GLY A 233 11.68 13.23 4.42
C GLY A 233 11.24 14.28 5.45
N GLY A 234 10.44 13.88 6.44
CA GLY A 234 10.02 14.72 7.56
C GLY A 234 11.10 14.91 8.63
N PHE A 235 10.72 15.00 9.92
CA PHE A 235 11.64 15.39 10.98
C PHE A 235 11.85 14.30 12.04
N THR A 236 13.09 14.16 12.49
CA THR A 236 13.56 13.18 13.49
C THR A 236 12.73 13.23 14.76
N TYR A 237 12.34 14.43 15.21
CA TYR A 237 11.52 14.59 16.41
C TYR A 237 10.26 13.72 16.40
N PHE A 238 9.54 13.70 15.28
CA PHE A 238 8.31 12.92 15.13
C PHE A 238 8.61 11.45 14.82
N ALA A 239 9.60 11.19 13.98
CA ALA A 239 10.00 9.83 13.65
C ALA A 239 10.46 9.04 14.90
N GLU A 240 11.23 9.67 15.79
CA GLU A 240 11.64 9.07 17.07
C GLU A 240 10.47 8.96 18.06
N HIS A 241 9.54 9.93 18.06
CA HIS A 241 8.33 9.84 18.88
C HIS A 241 7.51 8.60 18.48
N LEU A 242 7.27 8.40 17.17
CA LEU A 242 6.59 7.23 16.64
C LEU A 242 7.37 5.94 16.88
N GLN A 243 8.71 5.98 16.74
CA GLN A 243 9.55 4.84 17.05
C GLN A 243 9.35 4.36 18.49
N LYS A 244 9.34 5.28 19.46
CA LYS A 244 9.13 4.96 20.88
C LYS A 244 7.70 4.46 21.12
N MET A 245 6.71 5.16 20.57
CA MET A 245 5.29 4.84 20.76
C MET A 245 4.92 3.46 20.21
N LEU A 246 5.40 3.12 19.02
CA LEU A 246 5.13 1.85 18.33
C LEU A 246 6.21 0.80 18.60
N ALA A 247 7.24 1.14 19.38
CA ALA A 247 8.43 0.32 19.66
C ALA A 247 9.09 -0.20 18.37
N LEU A 248 9.33 0.67 17.39
CA LEU A 248 9.97 0.31 16.13
C LEU A 248 11.49 0.13 16.32
N ASP A 249 12.12 -0.61 15.40
CA ASP A 249 13.55 -0.94 15.48
C ASP A 249 14.45 0.25 15.13
N ALA A 250 14.02 1.10 14.18
CA ALA A 250 14.79 2.28 13.76
C ALA A 250 13.87 3.40 13.25
N ALA A 251 14.40 4.63 13.28
CA ALA A 251 13.81 5.79 12.64
C ALA A 251 14.91 6.68 12.08
N VAL A 252 14.74 7.15 10.84
CA VAL A 252 15.66 8.04 10.13
C VAL A 252 14.86 9.14 9.46
N ALA A 253 15.22 10.39 9.72
CA ALA A 253 14.58 11.59 9.14
C ALA A 253 15.51 12.81 9.24
N ASN A 254 15.09 13.96 8.70
CA ASN A 254 15.85 15.20 8.76
C ASN A 254 15.84 15.80 10.17
N VAL A 255 16.94 16.41 10.58
CA VAL A 255 17.10 17.03 11.90
C VAL A 255 16.86 18.53 11.81
N LEU A 256 15.85 19.04 12.53
CA LEU A 256 15.67 20.48 12.69
C LEU A 256 16.76 21.07 13.61
N GLU A 257 17.35 22.18 13.18
CA GLU A 257 18.27 22.92 14.03
C GLU A 257 17.49 23.74 15.05
N ILE A 258 17.82 23.55 16.33
CA ILE A 258 17.20 24.28 17.45
C ILE A 258 18.31 25.01 18.20
N ASP A 259 18.10 26.30 18.47
CA ASP A 259 18.97 27.12 19.30
C ASP A 259 18.12 27.92 20.29
N ASN A 260 18.55 27.90 21.58
CA ASN A 260 17.85 28.60 22.65
C ASN A 260 16.31 28.38 22.66
N HIS A 261 15.85 27.12 22.52
CA HIS A 261 14.45 26.74 22.49
C HIS A 261 13.66 27.30 21.30
N HIS A 262 14.34 27.67 20.22
CA HIS A 262 13.70 28.14 18.99
C HIS A 262 14.26 27.42 17.78
N LEU A 263 13.39 27.18 16.80
CA LEU A 263 13.79 26.69 15.49
C LEU A 263 14.61 27.78 14.78
N THR A 264 15.75 27.40 14.21
CA THR A 264 16.61 28.35 13.49
C THR A 264 16.20 28.53 12.03
N GLY A 265 15.22 27.75 11.56
CA GLY A 265 14.85 27.71 10.15
C GLY A 265 15.81 26.89 9.28
N LYS A 266 16.59 25.98 9.87
CA LYS A 266 17.55 25.14 9.16
C LYS A 266 17.41 23.67 9.54
N VAL A 267 17.90 22.79 8.65
CA VAL A 267 18.14 21.39 8.91
C VAL A 267 19.62 21.12 9.12
N VAL A 268 19.95 20.14 9.96
CA VAL A 268 21.32 19.74 10.28
C VAL A 268 21.71 18.51 9.46
N GLY A 269 22.88 18.56 8.84
CA GLY A 269 23.41 17.43 8.06
C GLY A 269 22.85 17.34 6.64
N PRO A 270 23.10 16.22 5.95
CA PRO A 270 22.56 15.97 4.62
C PRO A 270 21.04 15.76 4.68
N VAL A 271 20.36 16.25 3.66
CA VAL A 271 18.91 16.00 3.53
C VAL A 271 18.66 14.52 3.22
N ILE A 272 17.74 13.95 3.97
CA ILE A 272 17.23 12.60 3.74
C ILE A 272 16.05 12.72 2.78
N ASP A 273 16.19 12.15 1.60
CA ASP A 273 15.17 12.09 0.55
C ASP A 273 15.06 10.66 -0.02
N ALA A 274 14.25 10.49 -1.07
CA ALA A 274 14.03 9.20 -1.74
C ALA A 274 15.13 8.80 -2.74
N LYS A 275 16.26 9.56 -2.82
CA LYS A 275 17.38 9.28 -3.72
C LYS A 275 18.46 8.46 -3.05
#